data_b114960a134fc5b528ed3e97c5a06f76
#
_entry.id   b114960a134fc5b528ed3e97c5a06f76
#
_cell.length_a   1.000
_cell.length_b   1.000
_cell.length_c   1.000
_cell.angle_alpha   90.00
_cell.angle_beta   90.00
_cell.angle_gamma   90.00
#
_symmetry.space_group_name_H-M   'P 1'
#
loop_
_entity.id
_entity.type
_entity.pdbx_description
1 polymer ?
#
loop_
_entity_poly.entity_id
_entity_poly.type
_entity_poly.pdbx_seq_one_letter_code
_entity_poly.pdbx_strand_id
1 'polypeptide(L)'
;MNYFKKTDLPMNKEMINFWNENGYLVIEGFNSSEECDKIIERSSYLIDNNNLNNQKSIFDTINQSHNDDSYFLESGDKIRFFFEEKANLDEENIKTNKHYIVNKIGHALHDLDEKFIKFSKNEELDQIAKAIGLKNPLLLQSMYIFKQPKIGGEVVCHQDSTFLITEPESTVGFWFALEDANKENGCLQVASGGHKGPLRKLFKRENNKMKMENLSNEPFPETDTFVEVKKGTLVLLHGRLPHYSCENRSPNSRHAYTIHAIDGNSEYLDYNWLQRPNLKLNGFVYD
;
A
#
# COMPACT_ATOMS: atom_id res chain seq x y z
N MET A 1 3.02 -4.62 -22.42
CA MET A 1 3.30 -4.60 -20.96
C MET A 1 4.37 -5.64 -20.73
N ASN A 2 5.55 -5.25 -20.22
CA ASN A 2 6.62 -6.20 -19.94
C ASN A 2 6.49 -6.64 -18.48
N TYR A 3 6.23 -7.92 -18.25
CA TYR A 3 6.32 -8.56 -16.97
C TYR A 3 7.65 -9.30 -16.88
N PHE A 4 8.37 -9.07 -15.79
CA PHE A 4 9.60 -9.77 -15.47
C PHE A 4 9.29 -10.92 -14.50
N LYS A 5 10.21 -11.85 -14.36
CA LYS A 5 10.08 -12.99 -13.46
C LYS A 5 11.07 -12.88 -12.31
N LYS A 6 10.81 -13.53 -11.20
CA LYS A 6 11.78 -13.63 -10.10
C LYS A 6 13.13 -14.17 -10.59
N THR A 7 13.13 -15.07 -11.59
CA THR A 7 14.35 -15.62 -12.18
C THR A 7 15.22 -14.61 -12.94
N ASP A 8 14.69 -13.42 -13.23
CA ASP A 8 15.41 -12.33 -13.90
C ASP A 8 16.19 -11.46 -12.91
N LEU A 9 16.01 -11.71 -11.60
CA LEU A 9 16.80 -11.05 -10.55
C LEU A 9 18.25 -11.57 -10.51
N PRO A 10 19.22 -10.77 -10.07
CA PRO A 10 19.08 -9.38 -9.60
C PRO A 10 18.67 -8.41 -10.71
N MET A 11 18.14 -7.23 -10.32
CA MET A 11 17.67 -6.20 -11.25
C MET A 11 18.66 -5.93 -12.36
N ASN A 12 18.27 -6.24 -13.59
CA ASN A 12 19.08 -6.03 -14.77
C ASN A 12 18.81 -4.66 -15.43
N LYS A 13 19.60 -4.32 -16.45
CA LYS A 13 19.49 -3.02 -17.13
C LYS A 13 18.12 -2.79 -17.78
N GLU A 14 17.47 -3.84 -18.30
CA GLU A 14 16.16 -3.74 -18.92
C GLU A 14 15.09 -3.40 -17.87
N MET A 15 15.09 -4.07 -16.71
CA MET A 15 14.19 -3.80 -15.60
C MET A 15 14.37 -2.36 -15.10
N ILE A 16 15.62 -1.90 -14.92
CA ILE A 16 15.93 -0.53 -14.46
C ILE A 16 15.45 0.50 -15.47
N ASN A 17 15.69 0.27 -16.78
CA ASN A 17 15.20 1.16 -17.83
C ASN A 17 13.68 1.21 -17.85
N PHE A 18 13.02 0.06 -17.76
CA PHE A 18 11.55 -0.01 -17.72
C PHE A 18 10.99 0.76 -16.51
N TRP A 19 11.58 0.59 -15.32
CA TRP A 19 11.23 1.34 -14.12
C TRP A 19 11.36 2.85 -14.34
N ASN A 20 12.49 3.30 -14.85
CA ASN A 20 12.77 4.73 -15.09
C ASN A 20 11.84 5.35 -16.16
N GLU A 21 11.38 4.56 -17.11
CA GLU A 21 10.48 5.03 -18.17
C GLU A 21 9.03 5.05 -17.70
N ASN A 22 8.58 4.04 -17.00
CA ASN A 22 7.18 3.77 -16.72
C ASN A 22 6.74 4.10 -15.28
N GLY A 23 7.67 4.12 -14.30
CA GLY A 23 7.39 4.39 -12.89
C GLY A 23 6.72 3.23 -12.15
N TYR A 24 6.63 2.06 -12.76
CA TYR A 24 6.23 0.81 -12.13
C TYR A 24 7.04 -0.35 -12.68
N LEU A 25 7.05 -1.47 -11.96
CA LEU A 25 7.68 -2.71 -12.40
C LEU A 25 6.89 -3.89 -11.86
N VAL A 26 6.70 -4.93 -12.68
CA VAL A 26 5.99 -6.16 -12.29
C VAL A 26 6.97 -7.33 -12.30
N ILE A 27 7.06 -8.04 -11.18
CA ILE A 27 7.93 -9.22 -10.99
C ILE A 27 7.04 -10.41 -10.61
N GLU A 28 6.74 -11.27 -11.58
CA GLU A 28 5.92 -12.46 -11.39
C GLU A 28 6.67 -13.54 -10.59
N GLY A 29 5.90 -14.27 -9.76
CA GLY A 29 6.42 -15.38 -8.96
C GLY A 29 7.46 -14.94 -7.93
N PHE A 30 7.41 -13.68 -7.47
CA PHE A 30 8.31 -13.17 -6.44
C PHE A 30 8.15 -13.93 -5.13
N ASN A 31 6.92 -14.14 -4.69
CA ASN A 31 6.56 -15.00 -3.55
C ASN A 31 5.91 -16.29 -4.03
N SER A 32 6.14 -17.37 -3.31
CA SER A 32 5.41 -18.63 -3.51
C SER A 32 3.95 -18.49 -3.05
N SER A 33 3.09 -19.38 -3.56
CA SER A 33 1.69 -19.46 -3.11
C SER A 33 1.59 -19.72 -1.61
N GLU A 34 2.47 -20.57 -1.07
CA GLU A 34 2.52 -20.92 0.36
C GLU A 34 2.89 -19.70 1.24
N GLU A 35 3.84 -18.86 0.80
CA GLU A 35 4.19 -17.63 1.52
C GLU A 35 2.99 -16.67 1.56
N CYS A 36 2.29 -16.51 0.44
CA CYS A 36 1.07 -15.70 0.38
C CYS A 36 -0.03 -16.24 1.31
N ASP A 37 -0.27 -17.57 1.30
CA ASP A 37 -1.27 -18.21 2.16
C ASP A 37 -0.99 -17.97 3.64
N LYS A 38 0.26 -18.06 4.08
CA LYS A 38 0.67 -17.78 5.47
C LYS A 38 0.33 -16.34 5.89
N ILE A 39 0.43 -15.38 5.00
CA ILE A 39 0.07 -13.98 5.26
C ILE A 39 -1.45 -13.79 5.29
N ILE A 40 -2.18 -14.46 4.41
CA ILE A 40 -3.65 -14.47 4.42
C ILE A 40 -4.17 -15.08 5.72
N GLU A 41 -3.67 -16.25 6.11
CA GLU A 41 -4.02 -16.90 7.38
C GLU A 41 -3.69 -16.02 8.59
N ARG A 42 -2.52 -15.34 8.56
CA ARG A 42 -2.14 -14.45 9.66
C ARG A 42 -3.06 -13.24 9.76
N SER A 43 -3.47 -12.64 8.64
CA SER A 43 -4.44 -11.54 8.65
C SER A 43 -5.79 -11.96 9.23
N SER A 44 -6.27 -13.16 8.90
CA SER A 44 -7.48 -13.76 9.45
C SER A 44 -7.35 -13.98 10.97
N TYR A 45 -6.21 -14.53 11.42
CA TYR A 45 -5.92 -14.68 12.84
C TYR A 45 -5.95 -13.33 13.59
N LEU A 46 -5.39 -12.28 13.00
CA LEU A 46 -5.41 -10.94 13.61
C LEU A 46 -6.84 -10.42 13.77
N ILE A 47 -7.69 -10.60 12.77
CA ILE A 47 -9.12 -10.24 12.85
C ILE A 47 -9.82 -11.04 13.95
N ASP A 48 -9.55 -12.36 14.04
CA ASP A 48 -10.19 -13.25 14.99
C ASP A 48 -9.85 -12.93 16.45
N ASN A 49 -8.63 -12.50 16.69
CA ASN A 49 -8.11 -12.26 18.04
C ASN A 49 -8.16 -10.78 18.46
N ASN A 50 -8.81 -9.92 17.69
CA ASN A 50 -9.01 -8.52 18.06
C ASN A 50 -10.50 -8.20 18.25
N ASN A 51 -10.78 -7.34 19.24
CA ASN A 51 -12.12 -6.81 19.47
C ASN A 51 -12.36 -5.61 18.57
N LEU A 52 -13.14 -5.81 17.51
CA LEU A 52 -13.45 -4.78 16.50
C LEU A 52 -14.63 -3.87 16.91
N ASN A 53 -15.37 -4.18 17.97
CA ASN A 53 -16.57 -3.44 18.36
C ASN A 53 -16.32 -1.99 18.81
N ASN A 54 -15.14 -1.74 19.36
CA ASN A 54 -14.81 -0.43 19.93
C ASN A 54 -14.19 0.56 18.92
N GLN A 55 -14.05 0.16 17.66
CA GLN A 55 -13.24 0.89 16.69
C GLN A 55 -13.95 0.91 15.33
N LYS A 56 -14.80 1.91 15.12
CA LYS A 56 -15.61 2.01 13.89
C LYS A 56 -15.00 3.00 12.88
N SER A 57 -13.69 2.96 12.67
CA SER A 57 -13.02 3.79 11.67
C SER A 57 -13.27 3.22 10.26
N ILE A 58 -13.95 4.00 9.42
CA ILE A 58 -14.24 3.67 8.03
C ILE A 58 -13.13 4.25 7.15
N PHE A 59 -12.63 3.44 6.24
CA PHE A 59 -11.69 3.91 5.23
C PHE A 59 -12.44 4.26 3.93
N ASP A 60 -12.50 5.54 3.64
CA ASP A 60 -13.17 6.10 2.47
C ASP A 60 -12.22 7.07 1.75
N THR A 61 -11.88 6.76 0.49
CA THR A 61 -10.97 7.58 -0.31
C THR A 61 -11.67 8.71 -1.07
N ILE A 62 -13.00 8.66 -1.19
CA ILE A 62 -13.80 9.64 -1.92
C ILE A 62 -14.10 10.86 -1.02
N ASN A 63 -14.73 10.62 0.14
CA ASN A 63 -15.13 11.67 1.07
C ASN A 63 -14.03 12.03 2.08
N GLN A 64 -13.00 11.18 2.20
CA GLN A 64 -11.87 11.34 3.13
C GLN A 64 -12.32 11.59 4.58
N SER A 65 -13.36 10.92 5.02
CA SER A 65 -13.99 11.08 6.34
C SER A 65 -13.05 10.77 7.51
N HIS A 66 -11.92 10.11 7.24
CA HIS A 66 -10.88 9.76 8.22
C HIS A 66 -9.86 10.88 8.49
N ASN A 67 -9.94 12.02 7.82
CA ASN A 67 -8.97 13.12 7.95
C ASN A 67 -8.90 13.72 9.37
N ASP A 68 -9.98 13.68 10.12
CA ASP A 68 -10.07 14.14 11.52
C ASP A 68 -10.16 12.96 12.51
N ASP A 69 -10.05 11.72 12.04
CA ASP A 69 -10.11 10.51 12.87
C ASP A 69 -8.78 10.25 13.57
N SER A 70 -8.72 10.48 14.86
CA SER A 70 -7.52 10.21 15.68
C SER A 70 -7.10 8.75 15.64
N TYR A 71 -8.05 7.81 15.51
CA TYR A 71 -7.74 6.40 15.37
C TYR A 71 -6.95 6.11 14.09
N PHE A 72 -7.29 6.78 12.97
CA PHE A 72 -6.50 6.71 11.74
C PHE A 72 -5.15 7.43 11.90
N LEU A 73 -5.15 8.69 12.34
CA LEU A 73 -3.97 9.54 12.40
C LEU A 73 -2.87 9.04 13.34
N GLU A 74 -3.24 8.28 14.37
CA GLU A 74 -2.32 7.69 15.34
C GLU A 74 -1.95 6.22 15.04
N SER A 75 -2.20 5.73 13.84
CA SER A 75 -1.98 4.33 13.48
C SER A 75 -0.59 4.01 12.93
N GLY A 76 0.27 5.02 12.74
CA GLY A 76 1.57 4.84 12.09
C GLY A 76 2.54 3.89 12.80
N ASP A 77 2.42 3.76 14.12
CA ASP A 77 3.22 2.87 14.96
C ASP A 77 2.39 1.75 15.62
N LYS A 78 1.23 1.40 15.02
CA LYS A 78 0.28 0.43 15.58
C LYS A 78 -0.26 -0.52 14.50
N ILE A 79 -0.88 -1.61 14.92
CA ILE A 79 -1.72 -2.46 14.08
C ILE A 79 -3.17 -2.09 14.38
N ARG A 80 -3.85 -1.48 13.40
CA ARG A 80 -5.23 -1.04 13.49
C ARG A 80 -6.06 -1.55 12.33
N PHE A 81 -7.38 -1.68 12.55
CA PHE A 81 -8.34 -2.23 11.59
C PHE A 81 -9.26 -1.13 11.10
N PHE A 82 -9.51 -1.11 9.79
CA PHE A 82 -10.37 -0.13 9.15
C PHE A 82 -11.43 -0.86 8.34
N PHE A 83 -12.65 -0.31 8.33
CA PHE A 83 -13.80 -0.97 7.74
C PHE A 83 -14.09 -0.47 6.33
N GLU A 84 -14.77 -1.33 5.55
CA GLU A 84 -15.30 -0.95 4.24
C GLU A 84 -16.39 0.11 4.39
N GLU A 85 -16.42 1.08 3.47
CA GLU A 85 -17.42 2.16 3.45
C GLU A 85 -18.86 1.63 3.39
N LYS A 86 -19.07 0.59 2.61
CA LYS A 86 -20.39 -0.05 2.41
C LYS A 86 -20.74 -1.11 3.45
N ALA A 87 -19.90 -1.28 4.48
CA ALA A 87 -20.15 -2.28 5.52
C ALA A 87 -21.24 -1.81 6.49
N ASN A 88 -22.11 -2.72 6.88
CA ASN A 88 -22.97 -2.50 8.02
C ASN A 88 -22.17 -2.75 9.31
N LEU A 89 -22.02 -1.74 10.15
CA LEU A 89 -21.23 -1.76 11.38
C LEU A 89 -22.09 -1.87 12.65
N ASP A 90 -23.26 -2.54 12.60
CA ASP A 90 -23.96 -2.93 13.81
C ASP A 90 -23.22 -4.06 14.55
N GLU A 91 -23.48 -4.21 15.86
CA GLU A 91 -22.76 -5.15 16.71
C GLU A 91 -22.90 -6.61 16.28
N GLU A 92 -24.06 -6.99 15.76
CA GLU A 92 -24.33 -8.34 15.29
C GLU A 92 -23.54 -8.65 14.03
N ASN A 93 -23.53 -7.73 13.07
CA ASN A 93 -22.78 -7.89 11.82
C ASN A 93 -21.27 -7.88 12.05
N ILE A 94 -20.76 -7.01 12.92
CA ILE A 94 -19.34 -7.01 13.32
C ILE A 94 -18.97 -8.37 13.92
N LYS A 95 -19.84 -8.96 14.76
CA LYS A 95 -19.59 -10.26 15.37
C LYS A 95 -19.62 -11.42 14.39
N THR A 96 -20.55 -11.42 13.45
CA THR A 96 -20.81 -12.56 12.55
C THR A 96 -20.07 -12.49 11.23
N ASN A 97 -19.77 -11.28 10.72
CA ASN A 97 -19.20 -11.04 9.40
C ASN A 97 -17.89 -10.23 9.43
N LYS A 98 -17.15 -10.25 10.55
CA LYS A 98 -15.96 -9.39 10.75
C LYS A 98 -14.92 -9.52 9.62
N HIS A 99 -14.71 -10.70 9.06
CA HIS A 99 -13.79 -10.91 7.95
C HIS A 99 -14.24 -10.25 6.64
N TYR A 100 -15.56 -10.06 6.47
CA TYR A 100 -16.12 -9.49 5.25
C TYR A 100 -16.20 -7.95 5.30
N ILE A 101 -16.24 -7.36 6.49
CA ILE A 101 -16.40 -5.91 6.65
C ILE A 101 -15.09 -5.14 6.80
N VAL A 102 -13.97 -5.83 7.07
CA VAL A 102 -12.66 -5.18 7.19
C VAL A 102 -12.13 -4.84 5.79
N ASN A 103 -11.78 -3.57 5.59
CA ASN A 103 -11.14 -3.05 4.38
C ASN A 103 -9.62 -3.26 4.40
N LYS A 104 -8.98 -2.88 5.51
CA LYS A 104 -7.53 -3.00 5.66
C LYS A 104 -7.08 -3.11 7.12
N ILE A 105 -5.87 -3.64 7.29
CA ILE A 105 -5.10 -3.60 8.53
C ILE A 105 -3.83 -2.77 8.27
N GLY A 106 -3.54 -1.80 9.11
CA GLY A 106 -2.35 -0.92 8.96
C GLY A 106 -1.96 -0.29 10.30
N HIS A 107 -0.81 0.31 10.43
CA HIS A 107 0.16 0.64 9.38
C HIS A 107 1.58 0.16 9.75
N ALA A 108 1.73 -0.62 10.84
CA ALA A 108 3.03 -1.11 11.33
C ALA A 108 3.11 -2.65 11.41
N LEU A 109 2.42 -3.38 10.50
CA LEU A 109 2.49 -4.85 10.45
C LEU A 109 3.93 -5.35 10.28
N HIS A 110 4.72 -4.69 9.44
CA HIS A 110 6.12 -5.00 9.14
C HIS A 110 7.08 -4.84 10.32
N ASP A 111 6.65 -4.23 11.42
CA ASP A 111 7.45 -4.03 12.64
C ASP A 111 6.90 -4.77 13.86
N LEU A 112 5.59 -5.00 13.92
CA LEU A 112 4.90 -5.46 15.14
C LEU A 112 4.39 -6.89 15.06
N ASP A 113 4.35 -7.50 13.87
CA ASP A 113 3.86 -8.86 13.68
C ASP A 113 4.93 -9.77 13.07
N GLU A 114 5.32 -10.83 13.77
CA GLU A 114 6.42 -11.73 13.38
C GLU A 114 6.29 -12.31 11.96
N LYS A 115 5.06 -12.63 11.52
CA LYS A 115 4.84 -13.19 10.18
C LYS A 115 5.00 -12.11 9.10
N PHE A 116 4.47 -10.92 9.35
CA PHE A 116 4.64 -9.79 8.46
C PHE A 116 6.07 -9.26 8.45
N ILE A 117 6.77 -9.25 9.59
CA ILE A 117 8.20 -8.93 9.67
C ILE A 117 8.99 -9.86 8.75
N LYS A 118 8.79 -11.19 8.89
CA LYS A 118 9.49 -12.19 8.08
C LYS A 118 9.19 -12.06 6.59
N PHE A 119 7.96 -11.72 6.21
CA PHE A 119 7.57 -11.52 4.81
C PHE A 119 8.16 -10.22 4.24
N SER A 120 8.23 -9.16 5.04
CA SER A 120 8.65 -7.82 4.63
C SER A 120 10.16 -7.65 4.54
N LYS A 121 10.93 -8.44 5.28
CA LYS A 121 12.38 -8.27 5.42
C LYS A 121 13.14 -9.40 4.76
N ASN A 122 13.79 -9.11 3.64
CA ASN A 122 14.72 -10.02 2.95
C ASN A 122 15.70 -9.26 2.06
N GLU A 123 16.82 -9.89 1.75
CA GLU A 123 17.89 -9.30 0.95
C GLU A 123 17.49 -8.99 -0.49
N GLU A 124 16.58 -9.77 -1.10
CA GLU A 124 16.12 -9.51 -2.47
C GLU A 124 15.37 -8.18 -2.56
N LEU A 125 14.50 -7.88 -1.57
CA LEU A 125 13.77 -6.60 -1.51
C LEU A 125 14.73 -5.42 -1.29
N ASP A 126 15.74 -5.59 -0.44
CA ASP A 126 16.79 -4.58 -0.22
C ASP A 126 17.56 -4.27 -1.50
N GLN A 127 17.99 -5.33 -2.22
CA GLN A 127 18.69 -5.20 -3.51
C GLN A 127 17.82 -4.52 -4.58
N ILE A 128 16.53 -4.88 -4.66
CA ILE A 128 15.57 -4.22 -5.56
C ILE A 128 15.45 -2.75 -5.21
N ALA A 129 15.23 -2.42 -3.93
CA ALA A 129 15.11 -1.05 -3.45
C ALA A 129 16.34 -0.20 -3.80
N LYS A 130 17.53 -0.76 -3.60
CA LYS A 130 18.80 -0.09 -3.96
C LYS A 130 18.96 0.08 -5.46
N ALA A 131 18.59 -0.92 -6.26
CA ALA A 131 18.69 -0.87 -7.72
C ALA A 131 17.77 0.20 -8.35
N ILE A 132 16.62 0.49 -7.73
CA ILE A 132 15.70 1.55 -8.17
C ILE A 132 16.00 2.92 -7.56
N GLY A 133 17.07 3.06 -6.78
CA GLY A 133 17.63 4.34 -6.34
C GLY A 133 17.55 4.67 -4.86
N LEU A 134 16.97 3.83 -4.01
CA LEU A 134 16.98 4.03 -2.54
C LEU A 134 18.36 3.62 -1.99
N LYS A 135 19.19 4.57 -1.59
CA LYS A 135 20.55 4.28 -1.10
C LYS A 135 20.56 3.65 0.29
N ASN A 136 19.62 4.04 1.12
CA ASN A 136 19.38 3.54 2.48
C ASN A 136 17.89 3.21 2.64
N PRO A 137 17.40 2.07 2.11
CA PRO A 137 15.97 1.74 2.12
C PRO A 137 15.45 1.56 3.53
N LEU A 138 14.45 2.33 3.93
CA LEU A 138 13.76 2.23 5.21
C LEU A 138 12.27 1.99 5.01
N LEU A 139 11.70 1.05 5.76
CA LEU A 139 10.28 0.70 5.72
C LEU A 139 9.49 1.73 6.55
N LEU A 140 8.58 2.44 5.92
CA LEU A 140 7.83 3.51 6.54
C LEU A 140 6.46 3.04 7.03
N GLN A 141 5.74 2.30 6.20
CA GLN A 141 4.35 1.90 6.44
C GLN A 141 4.07 0.57 5.78
N SER A 142 3.13 -0.19 6.32
CA SER A 142 2.56 -1.36 5.65
C SER A 142 1.05 -1.45 5.83
N MET A 143 0.38 -1.99 4.80
CA MET A 143 -1.06 -2.21 4.81
C MET A 143 -1.39 -3.58 4.24
N TYR A 144 -2.25 -4.32 4.92
CA TYR A 144 -2.95 -5.46 4.35
C TYR A 144 -4.32 -5.00 3.85
N ILE A 145 -4.61 -5.20 2.57
CA ILE A 145 -5.82 -4.71 1.90
C ILE A 145 -6.65 -5.92 1.46
N PHE A 146 -7.90 -5.99 1.91
CA PHE A 146 -8.79 -7.12 1.64
C PHE A 146 -9.51 -7.01 0.30
N LYS A 147 -9.89 -5.79 -0.12
CA LYS A 147 -10.70 -5.56 -1.33
C LYS A 147 -11.83 -6.60 -1.42
N GLN A 148 -12.73 -6.52 -0.48
CA GLN A 148 -13.77 -7.52 -0.21
C GLN A 148 -14.66 -7.80 -1.42
N PRO A 149 -15.19 -9.05 -1.58
CA PRO A 149 -16.12 -9.37 -2.64
C PRO A 149 -17.36 -8.44 -2.61
N LYS A 150 -17.75 -7.89 -3.75
CA LYS A 150 -18.94 -7.06 -3.95
C LYS A 150 -18.96 -5.70 -3.25
N ILE A 151 -18.25 -5.52 -2.12
CA ILE A 151 -18.27 -4.29 -1.32
C ILE A 151 -16.91 -3.58 -1.26
N GLY A 152 -15.83 -4.23 -1.73
CA GLY A 152 -14.50 -3.65 -1.71
C GLY A 152 -14.45 -2.31 -2.43
N GLY A 153 -14.21 -1.24 -1.66
CA GLY A 153 -14.32 0.14 -2.11
C GLY A 153 -13.32 0.53 -3.19
N GLU A 154 -13.62 1.58 -3.92
CA GLU A 154 -12.71 2.21 -4.87
C GLU A 154 -11.53 2.84 -4.15
N VAL A 155 -10.35 2.77 -4.74
CA VAL A 155 -9.20 3.59 -4.38
C VAL A 155 -9.01 4.60 -5.50
N VAL A 156 -9.41 5.86 -5.26
CA VAL A 156 -9.36 6.94 -6.25
C VAL A 156 -7.93 7.18 -6.75
N CYS A 157 -7.80 7.75 -7.96
CA CYS A 157 -6.51 8.04 -8.54
C CYS A 157 -5.69 8.96 -7.63
N HIS A 158 -4.49 8.53 -7.29
CA HIS A 158 -3.58 9.24 -6.40
C HIS A 158 -2.12 8.95 -6.72
N GLN A 159 -1.24 9.65 -6.01
CA GLN A 159 0.20 9.45 -5.96
C GLN A 159 0.57 9.16 -4.50
N ASP A 160 1.39 8.14 -4.22
CA ASP A 160 1.75 7.79 -2.83
C ASP A 160 2.50 8.93 -2.13
N SER A 161 3.33 9.68 -2.87
CA SER A 161 4.03 10.87 -2.36
C SER A 161 3.07 11.98 -1.90
N THR A 162 1.78 11.94 -2.30
CA THR A 162 0.76 12.84 -1.74
C THR A 162 0.62 12.67 -0.23
N PHE A 163 0.81 11.46 0.27
CA PHE A 163 0.59 11.09 1.67
C PHE A 163 1.89 10.88 2.45
N LEU A 164 2.98 10.55 1.76
CA LEU A 164 4.26 10.13 2.34
C LEU A 164 5.41 10.86 1.62
N ILE A 165 5.52 12.17 1.88
CA ILE A 165 6.50 13.01 1.20
C ILE A 165 7.86 13.00 1.90
N THR A 166 8.94 12.96 1.12
CA THR A 166 10.32 13.16 1.58
C THR A 166 11.00 14.23 0.76
N GLU A 167 12.07 14.82 1.29
CA GLU A 167 12.92 15.77 0.57
C GLU A 167 14.38 15.28 0.58
N PRO A 168 14.97 14.94 -0.60
CA PRO A 168 14.31 14.77 -1.90
C PRO A 168 13.29 13.61 -1.91
N GLU A 169 12.34 13.65 -2.84
CA GLU A 169 11.31 12.62 -2.96
C GLU A 169 11.93 11.23 -3.20
N SER A 170 11.50 10.24 -2.40
CA SER A 170 12.06 8.89 -2.43
C SER A 170 11.05 7.76 -2.16
N THR A 171 9.77 8.09 -2.00
CA THR A 171 8.74 7.10 -1.69
C THR A 171 8.56 6.09 -2.81
N VAL A 172 8.57 4.80 -2.45
CA VAL A 172 8.28 3.66 -3.34
C VAL A 172 7.32 2.71 -2.68
N GLY A 173 6.26 2.34 -3.39
CA GLY A 173 5.33 1.29 -3.00
C GLY A 173 5.80 -0.09 -3.47
N PHE A 174 5.79 -1.06 -2.56
CA PHE A 174 5.98 -2.50 -2.84
C PHE A 174 4.62 -3.18 -2.62
N TRP A 175 3.93 -3.51 -3.68
CA TRP A 175 2.61 -4.10 -3.64
C TRP A 175 2.69 -5.59 -3.98
N PHE A 176 2.30 -6.46 -3.06
CA PHE A 176 2.32 -7.92 -3.20
C PHE A 176 0.91 -8.44 -3.45
N ALA A 177 0.70 -9.10 -4.58
CA ALA A 177 -0.53 -9.81 -4.87
C ALA A 177 -0.60 -11.09 -4.02
N LEU A 178 -1.43 -11.10 -2.99
CA LEU A 178 -1.66 -12.30 -2.18
C LEU A 178 -2.71 -13.21 -2.80
N GLU A 179 -3.53 -12.70 -3.71
CA GLU A 179 -4.48 -13.39 -4.56
C GLU A 179 -4.36 -12.88 -6.00
N ASP A 180 -4.96 -13.59 -6.95
CA ASP A 180 -5.04 -13.14 -8.34
C ASP A 180 -5.77 -11.78 -8.41
N ALA A 181 -5.19 -10.83 -9.11
CA ALA A 181 -5.79 -9.51 -9.37
C ALA A 181 -6.10 -9.35 -10.85
N ASN A 182 -7.34 -9.00 -11.16
CA ASN A 182 -7.84 -8.78 -12.50
C ASN A 182 -8.82 -7.59 -12.56
N LYS A 183 -9.30 -7.26 -13.74
CA LYS A 183 -10.23 -6.13 -13.93
C LYS A 183 -11.51 -6.24 -13.13
N GLU A 184 -12.02 -7.47 -12.93
CA GLU A 184 -13.30 -7.69 -12.27
C GLU A 184 -13.22 -7.52 -10.75
N ASN A 185 -12.06 -7.86 -10.14
CA ASN A 185 -11.86 -7.75 -8.70
C ASN A 185 -11.03 -6.52 -8.26
N GLY A 186 -10.81 -5.57 -9.18
CA GLY A 186 -10.15 -4.29 -8.89
C GLY A 186 -8.64 -4.40 -8.83
N CYS A 187 -7.98 -4.90 -9.90
CA CYS A 187 -6.54 -4.81 -10.05
C CYS A 187 -6.06 -3.35 -10.07
N LEU A 188 -4.77 -3.15 -9.90
CA LEU A 188 -4.15 -1.86 -10.06
C LEU A 188 -4.28 -1.37 -11.52
N GLN A 189 -4.49 -0.07 -11.67
CA GLN A 189 -4.44 0.65 -12.94
C GLN A 189 -3.45 1.79 -12.78
N VAL A 190 -2.51 1.93 -13.68
CA VAL A 190 -1.45 2.94 -13.60
C VAL A 190 -1.43 3.83 -14.84
N ALA A 191 -1.03 5.08 -14.65
CA ALA A 191 -0.68 5.98 -15.73
C ALA A 191 0.82 5.79 -16.05
N SER A 192 1.14 4.89 -16.97
CA SER A 192 2.53 4.56 -17.33
C SER A 192 3.31 5.83 -17.73
N GLY A 193 4.48 6.05 -17.07
CA GLY A 193 5.29 7.26 -17.26
C GLY A 193 4.78 8.52 -16.54
N GLY A 194 3.60 8.44 -15.89
CA GLY A 194 2.98 9.57 -15.21
C GLY A 194 3.74 10.09 -13.99
N HIS A 195 4.70 9.31 -13.46
CA HIS A 195 5.61 9.73 -12.38
C HIS A 195 6.56 10.86 -12.79
N LYS A 196 6.77 11.08 -14.09
CA LYS A 196 7.57 12.20 -14.63
C LYS A 196 6.84 13.54 -14.56
N GLY A 197 5.51 13.50 -14.38
CA GLY A 197 4.69 14.70 -14.14
C GLY A 197 4.81 15.23 -12.71
N PRO A 198 4.14 16.35 -12.40
CA PRO A 198 4.22 16.95 -11.08
C PRO A 198 3.52 16.11 -9.99
N LEU A 199 3.93 16.31 -8.74
CA LEU A 199 3.08 15.95 -7.59
C LEU A 199 1.87 16.88 -7.59
N ARG A 200 0.65 16.32 -7.58
CA ARG A 200 -0.58 17.10 -7.78
C ARG A 200 -1.20 17.56 -6.49
N LYS A 201 -1.08 16.75 -5.46
CA LYS A 201 -1.69 17.00 -4.15
C LYS A 201 -0.72 16.67 -3.03
N LEU A 202 -0.91 17.32 -1.89
CA LEU A 202 -0.17 17.03 -0.67
C LEU A 202 -1.14 16.95 0.51
N PHE A 203 -1.13 15.81 1.20
CA PHE A 203 -1.91 15.59 2.42
C PHE A 203 -1.02 15.87 3.62
N LYS A 204 -1.17 17.03 4.20
CA LYS A 204 -0.27 17.52 5.26
C LYS A 204 -1.01 17.95 6.51
N ARG A 205 -0.28 17.92 7.63
CA ARG A 205 -0.75 18.48 8.90
C ARG A 205 -0.49 20.00 8.92
N GLU A 206 -1.53 20.76 9.17
CA GLU A 206 -1.49 22.22 9.31
C GLU A 206 -2.37 22.63 10.50
N ASN A 207 -1.81 23.33 11.50
CA ASN A 207 -2.55 23.77 12.70
C ASN A 207 -3.30 22.62 13.42
N ASN A 208 -2.66 21.47 13.58
CA ASN A 208 -3.21 20.24 14.18
C ASN A 208 -4.40 19.61 13.43
N LYS A 209 -4.63 19.99 12.18
CA LYS A 209 -5.63 19.39 11.29
C LYS A 209 -4.96 18.86 10.04
N MET A 210 -5.55 17.84 9.46
CA MET A 210 -5.12 17.37 8.15
C MET A 210 -5.79 18.21 7.05
N LYS A 211 -5.01 18.52 6.02
CA LYS A 211 -5.45 19.30 4.87
C LYS A 211 -4.91 18.71 3.59
N MET A 212 -5.78 18.58 2.60
CA MET A 212 -5.36 18.29 1.24
C MET A 212 -5.08 19.61 0.50
N GLU A 213 -3.83 19.82 0.13
CA GLU A 213 -3.38 20.97 -0.67
C GLU A 213 -3.23 20.55 -2.13
N ASN A 214 -3.72 21.39 -3.04
CA ASN A 214 -3.46 21.22 -4.47
C ASN A 214 -2.14 21.91 -4.82
N LEU A 215 -1.15 21.12 -5.27
CA LEU A 215 0.16 21.62 -5.71
C LEU A 215 0.19 21.93 -7.21
N SER A 216 -0.67 21.28 -7.98
CA SER A 216 -0.77 21.47 -9.42
C SER A 216 -2.22 21.47 -9.87
N ASN A 217 -2.54 22.29 -10.87
CA ASN A 217 -3.84 22.30 -11.54
C ASN A 217 -3.93 21.30 -12.71
N GLU A 218 -2.83 20.59 -13.00
CA GLU A 218 -2.84 19.55 -14.03
C GLU A 218 -3.72 18.38 -13.55
N PRO A 219 -4.65 17.89 -14.38
CA PRO A 219 -5.43 16.71 -14.05
C PRO A 219 -4.53 15.48 -13.95
N PHE A 220 -4.99 14.47 -13.22
CA PHE A 220 -4.34 13.16 -13.32
C PHE A 220 -4.46 12.64 -14.75
N PRO A 221 -3.37 12.09 -15.33
CA PRO A 221 -3.46 11.38 -16.59
C PRO A 221 -4.35 10.14 -16.45
N GLU A 222 -4.87 9.64 -17.56
CA GLU A 222 -5.65 8.40 -17.56
C GLU A 222 -4.81 7.22 -17.06
N THR A 223 -5.39 6.44 -16.17
CA THR A 223 -4.81 5.20 -15.67
C THR A 223 -5.29 4.03 -16.52
N ASP A 224 -4.87 4.00 -17.76
CA ASP A 224 -5.32 3.06 -18.81
C ASP A 224 -4.59 1.71 -18.80
N THR A 225 -3.50 1.63 -18.07
CA THR A 225 -2.68 0.42 -17.97
C THR A 225 -3.13 -0.45 -16.81
N PHE A 226 -3.84 -1.54 -17.13
CA PHE A 226 -4.33 -2.51 -16.16
C PHE A 226 -3.22 -3.48 -15.76
N VAL A 227 -2.87 -3.52 -14.49
CA VAL A 227 -1.85 -4.42 -13.93
C VAL A 227 -2.56 -5.68 -13.40
N GLU A 228 -2.96 -6.56 -14.34
CA GLU A 228 -3.55 -7.86 -14.00
C GLU A 228 -2.43 -8.84 -13.69
N VAL A 229 -2.43 -9.42 -12.49
CA VAL A 229 -1.32 -10.24 -11.99
C VAL A 229 -1.82 -11.48 -11.24
N LYS A 230 -0.99 -12.51 -11.22
CA LYS A 230 -1.20 -13.71 -10.43
C LYS A 230 -0.72 -13.55 -9.00
N LYS A 231 -1.30 -14.33 -8.09
CA LYS A 231 -0.83 -14.52 -6.72
C LYS A 231 0.69 -14.74 -6.68
N GLY A 232 1.36 -14.07 -5.74
CA GLY A 232 2.81 -14.12 -5.59
C GLY A 232 3.58 -13.11 -6.43
N THR A 233 2.90 -12.24 -7.18
CA THR A 233 3.54 -11.17 -7.95
C THR A 233 3.85 -9.96 -7.06
N LEU A 234 5.05 -9.38 -7.24
CA LEU A 234 5.44 -8.08 -6.69
C LEU A 234 5.25 -6.99 -7.76
N VAL A 235 4.58 -5.91 -7.41
CA VAL A 235 4.48 -4.70 -8.21
C VAL A 235 5.16 -3.55 -7.47
N LEU A 236 6.14 -2.91 -8.10
CA LEU A 236 6.76 -1.69 -7.61
C LEU A 236 6.04 -0.48 -8.18
N LEU A 237 5.82 0.54 -7.35
CA LEU A 237 5.15 1.79 -7.72
C LEU A 237 6.00 2.97 -7.26
N HIS A 238 6.38 3.84 -8.20
CA HIS A 238 7.06 5.09 -7.88
C HIS A 238 6.10 6.02 -7.13
N GLY A 239 6.56 6.71 -6.08
CA GLY A 239 5.71 7.55 -5.23
C GLY A 239 4.90 8.61 -5.98
N ARG A 240 5.41 9.12 -7.11
CA ARG A 240 4.67 10.05 -7.99
C ARG A 240 3.86 9.39 -9.11
N LEU A 241 3.86 8.05 -9.21
CA LEU A 241 3.07 7.39 -10.25
C LEU A 241 1.58 7.50 -9.94
N PRO A 242 0.76 8.14 -10.79
CA PRO A 242 -0.67 8.11 -10.63
C PRO A 242 -1.20 6.69 -10.83
N HIS A 243 -1.91 6.19 -9.83
CA HIS A 243 -2.50 4.87 -9.89
C HIS A 243 -3.88 4.83 -9.22
N TYR A 244 -4.64 3.83 -9.57
CA TYR A 244 -6.05 3.69 -9.28
C TYR A 244 -6.42 2.21 -9.07
N SER A 245 -7.50 1.93 -8.38
CA SER A 245 -8.09 0.59 -8.29
C SER A 245 -9.60 0.69 -8.16
N CYS A 246 -10.34 0.16 -9.14
CA CYS A 246 -11.81 0.18 -9.08
C CYS A 246 -12.35 -0.62 -7.90
N GLU A 247 -13.63 -0.42 -7.61
CA GLU A 247 -14.36 -1.28 -6.67
C GLU A 247 -14.34 -2.75 -7.12
N ASN A 248 -14.38 -3.66 -6.15
CA ASN A 248 -14.50 -5.08 -6.44
C ASN A 248 -15.96 -5.46 -6.64
N ARG A 249 -16.32 -5.77 -7.87
CA ARG A 249 -17.68 -6.24 -8.25
C ARG A 249 -17.79 -7.76 -8.38
N SER A 250 -16.65 -8.45 -8.28
CA SER A 250 -16.57 -9.90 -8.42
C SER A 250 -17.05 -10.65 -7.16
N PRO A 251 -17.31 -11.95 -7.24
CA PRO A 251 -17.59 -12.79 -6.07
C PRO A 251 -16.31 -13.16 -5.28
N ASN A 252 -15.14 -12.82 -5.77
CA ASN A 252 -13.84 -13.16 -5.19
C ASN A 252 -13.19 -11.93 -4.54
N SER A 253 -12.49 -12.10 -3.44
CA SER A 253 -11.63 -11.07 -2.86
C SER A 253 -10.41 -10.77 -3.74
N ARG A 254 -9.71 -9.72 -3.39
CA ARG A 254 -8.42 -9.38 -3.98
C ARG A 254 -7.47 -8.91 -2.88
N HIS A 255 -6.96 -9.85 -2.10
CA HIS A 255 -6.03 -9.57 -1.03
C HIS A 255 -4.68 -9.10 -1.57
N ALA A 256 -4.16 -8.06 -0.95
CA ALA A 256 -2.83 -7.55 -1.22
C ALA A 256 -2.15 -7.10 0.08
N TYR A 257 -0.83 -7.17 0.09
CA TYR A 257 -0.02 -6.55 1.13
C TYR A 257 0.85 -5.47 0.49
N THR A 258 0.94 -4.31 1.12
CA THR A 258 1.76 -3.21 0.63
C THR A 258 2.74 -2.74 1.68
N ILE A 259 3.93 -2.37 1.23
CA ILE A 259 4.95 -1.67 2.02
C ILE A 259 5.29 -0.38 1.28
N HIS A 260 5.36 0.73 1.99
CA HIS A 260 6.00 1.93 1.47
C HIS A 260 7.37 2.07 2.09
N ALA A 261 8.39 2.16 1.23
CA ALA A 261 9.76 2.42 1.61
C ALA A 261 10.20 3.83 1.16
N ILE A 262 11.15 4.39 1.90
CA ILE A 262 11.78 5.69 1.62
C ILE A 262 13.29 5.54 1.67
N ASP A 263 14.03 6.50 1.12
CA ASP A 263 15.48 6.60 1.36
C ASP A 263 15.73 7.28 2.71
N GLY A 264 16.43 6.61 3.62
CA GLY A 264 16.82 7.15 4.92
C GLY A 264 17.82 8.32 4.85
N ASN A 265 18.33 8.63 3.65
CA ASN A 265 19.12 9.85 3.40
C ASN A 265 18.24 11.06 3.00
N SER A 266 16.95 10.84 2.78
CA SER A 266 15.94 11.89 2.55
C SER A 266 15.29 12.28 3.88
N GLU A 267 14.95 13.55 4.03
CA GLU A 267 14.19 14.03 5.18
C GLU A 267 12.73 13.61 5.06
N TYR A 268 12.21 12.90 6.06
CA TYR A 268 10.79 12.62 6.20
C TYR A 268 10.11 13.77 6.94
N LEU A 269 9.27 14.53 6.23
CA LEU A 269 8.81 15.83 6.71
C LEU A 269 7.76 15.72 7.84
N ASP A 270 7.91 16.58 8.86
CA ASP A 270 7.10 16.57 10.10
C ASP A 270 5.60 16.72 9.87
N TYR A 271 5.21 17.37 8.79
CA TYR A 271 3.81 17.57 8.46
C TYR A 271 3.13 16.38 7.77
N ASN A 272 3.87 15.30 7.47
CA ASN A 272 3.24 14.07 7.01
C ASN A 272 2.18 13.58 8.01
N TRP A 273 1.09 13.02 7.49
CA TRP A 273 0.04 12.47 8.37
C TRP A 273 0.54 11.29 9.20
N LEU A 274 1.33 10.41 8.58
CA LEU A 274 1.86 9.22 9.22
C LEU A 274 3.02 9.60 10.15
N GLN A 275 2.80 9.51 11.44
CA GLN A 275 3.82 9.72 12.46
C GLN A 275 4.07 8.41 13.22
N ARG A 276 5.32 8.18 13.61
CA ARG A 276 5.77 6.94 14.27
C ARG A 276 6.58 7.23 15.52
N PRO A 277 5.97 7.85 16.56
CA PRO A 277 6.72 8.36 17.71
C PRO A 277 7.40 7.25 18.55
N ASN A 278 6.88 6.01 18.49
CA ASN A 278 7.34 4.89 19.31
C ASN A 278 8.10 3.82 18.53
N LEU A 279 8.20 3.94 17.20
CA LEU A 279 8.88 2.97 16.35
C LEU A 279 9.89 3.65 15.44
N LYS A 280 11.16 3.22 15.53
CA LYS A 280 12.19 3.61 14.56
C LYS A 280 11.92 2.96 13.20
N LEU A 281 12.36 3.63 12.15
CA LEU A 281 12.40 3.03 10.83
C LEU A 281 13.51 1.97 10.76
N ASN A 282 13.21 0.83 10.14
CA ASN A 282 14.14 -0.26 9.90
C ASN A 282 14.21 -0.55 8.41
N GLY A 283 15.33 -1.10 7.93
CA GLY A 283 15.51 -1.53 6.55
C GLY A 283 14.86 -2.89 6.24
N PHE A 284 15.04 -3.34 5.00
CA PHE A 284 14.62 -4.69 4.54
C PHE A 284 15.50 -5.81 5.09
N VAL A 285 16.68 -5.49 5.62
CA VAL A 285 17.59 -6.42 6.28
C VAL A 285 17.71 -6.06 7.75
N TYR A 286 18.04 -7.04 8.58
CA TYR A 286 18.33 -6.78 9.98
C TYR A 286 19.77 -6.23 10.09
N ASP A 287 19.93 -5.17 10.89
CA ASP A 287 21.24 -4.67 11.29
C ASP A 287 21.96 -5.68 12.20
#